data_a5dd123f6fbc36ab213df3fa05e5c8d6
#
_entry.id   a5dd123f6fbc36ab213df3fa05e5c8d6
#
_cell.length_a   1.000
_cell.length_b   1.000
_cell.length_c   1.000
_cell.angle_alpha   90.00
_cell.angle_beta   90.00
_cell.angle_gamma   90.00
#
_symmetry.space_group_name_H-M   'P 1'
#
loop_
_entity.id
_entity.type
_entity.pdbx_description
1 polymer ?
#
loop_
_entity_poly.entity_id
_entity_poly.type
_entity_poly.pdbx_seq_one_letter_code
_entity_poly.pdbx_strand_id
1 'polypeptide(L)'
;MLLRRIARPLLAAPFVYDGIQAVLHPAEHLDAARDGSALVAKAAGTEPLSDRQLGMVVRAHGAATALAGLFLAVGRTPRTAALALAALTAPLAVAHQPFTSKGAERSLRTAAFVKDLGKVGAAVIAGVDLEGRPGVTYRVNQAREHATKLAEAKAGTVKATTKAEAQKLRAKVAEAV
;
A
#
# COMPACT_ATOMS: atom_id res chain seq x y z
N MET A 1 23.44 1.08 1.43
CA MET A 1 22.22 1.34 2.25
C MET A 1 22.00 2.82 2.59
N LEU A 2 23.03 3.69 2.53
CA LEU A 2 22.91 5.13 2.79
C LEU A 2 21.99 5.88 1.83
N LEU A 3 22.03 5.55 0.53
CA LEU A 3 21.21 6.21 -0.49
C LEU A 3 19.70 6.15 -0.16
N ARG A 4 19.21 5.00 0.29
CA ARG A 4 17.78 4.86 0.67
C ARG A 4 17.39 5.69 1.89
N ARG A 5 18.31 5.88 2.86
CA ARG A 5 18.07 6.71 4.04
C ARG A 5 17.90 8.19 3.69
N ILE A 6 18.53 8.62 2.59
CA ILE A 6 18.40 10.00 2.08
C ILE A 6 17.23 10.11 1.11
N ALA A 7 17.07 9.14 0.20
CA ALA A 7 16.02 9.18 -0.81
C ALA A 7 14.60 9.14 -0.24
N ARG A 8 14.37 8.42 0.87
CA ARG A 8 13.03 8.33 1.51
C ARG A 8 12.55 9.67 2.07
N PRO A 9 13.31 10.39 2.90
CA PRO A 9 12.90 11.74 3.33
C PRO A 9 12.68 12.70 2.17
N LEU A 10 13.55 12.67 1.15
CA LEU A 10 13.38 13.50 -0.04
C LEU A 10 12.10 13.17 -0.81
N LEU A 11 11.79 11.89 -0.98
CA LEU A 11 10.55 11.45 -1.60
C LEU A 11 9.32 11.83 -0.76
N ALA A 12 9.42 11.73 0.57
CA ALA A 12 8.32 12.02 1.48
C ALA A 12 8.04 13.51 1.63
N ALA A 13 9.04 14.37 1.45
CA ALA A 13 8.94 15.81 1.67
C ALA A 13 7.75 16.49 0.96
N PRO A 14 7.49 16.28 -0.34
CA PRO A 14 6.36 16.91 -1.00
C PRO A 14 5.01 16.43 -0.45
N PHE A 15 4.88 15.19 -0.01
CA PHE A 15 3.65 14.67 0.59
C PHE A 15 3.40 15.25 1.98
N VAL A 16 4.45 15.34 2.80
CA VAL A 16 4.36 15.95 4.13
C VAL A 16 4.01 17.42 4.01
N TYR A 17 4.65 18.16 3.11
CA TYR A 17 4.39 19.57 2.87
C TYR A 17 2.94 19.79 2.41
N ASP A 18 2.50 19.12 1.34
CA ASP A 18 1.14 19.27 0.81
C ASP A 18 0.08 18.83 1.85
N GLY A 19 0.35 17.77 2.60
CA GLY A 19 -0.54 17.30 3.66
C GLY A 19 -0.69 18.32 4.80
N ILE A 20 0.40 18.95 5.24
CA ILE A 20 0.38 20.01 6.24
C ILE A 20 -0.38 21.24 5.71
N GLN A 21 -0.14 21.65 4.47
CA GLN A 21 -0.85 22.78 3.83
C GLN A 21 -2.36 22.53 3.78
N ALA A 22 -2.79 21.31 3.42
CA ALA A 22 -4.21 20.96 3.40
C ALA A 22 -4.86 21.02 4.80
N VAL A 23 -4.12 20.70 5.86
CA VAL A 23 -4.61 20.80 7.24
C VAL A 23 -4.71 22.26 7.68
N LEU A 24 -3.68 23.06 7.41
CA LEU A 24 -3.61 24.45 7.87
C LEU A 24 -4.46 25.40 7.03
N HIS A 25 -4.47 25.20 5.72
CA HIS A 25 -5.14 26.08 4.74
C HIS A 25 -6.16 25.31 3.87
N PRO A 26 -7.19 24.65 4.49
CA PRO A 26 -8.13 23.81 3.75
C PRO A 26 -8.92 24.58 2.70
N ALA A 27 -9.10 25.90 2.89
CA ALA A 27 -9.82 26.76 1.95
C ALA A 27 -9.20 26.78 0.56
N GLU A 28 -7.87 26.72 0.46
CA GLU A 28 -7.15 26.71 -0.80
C GLU A 28 -7.34 25.42 -1.62
N HIS A 29 -7.80 24.35 -0.97
CA HIS A 29 -8.04 23.04 -1.57
C HIS A 29 -9.53 22.75 -1.84
N LEU A 30 -10.45 23.66 -1.47
CA LEU A 30 -11.89 23.42 -1.59
C LEU A 30 -12.35 23.25 -3.03
N ASP A 31 -11.79 24.00 -3.99
CA ASP A 31 -12.21 23.90 -5.38
C ASP A 31 -11.90 22.53 -5.99
N ALA A 32 -10.70 22.02 -5.77
CA ALA A 32 -10.35 20.66 -6.17
C ALA A 32 -11.20 19.60 -5.44
N ALA A 33 -11.50 19.84 -4.16
CA ALA A 33 -12.37 18.95 -3.38
C ALA A 33 -13.82 18.96 -3.86
N ARG A 34 -14.36 20.12 -4.29
CA ARG A 34 -15.69 20.24 -4.90
C ARG A 34 -15.74 19.43 -6.20
N ASP A 35 -14.78 19.63 -7.10
CA ASP A 35 -14.69 18.90 -8.36
C ASP A 35 -14.64 17.38 -8.13
N GLY A 36 -13.78 16.93 -7.22
CA GLY A 36 -13.67 15.51 -6.85
C GLY A 36 -14.95 14.97 -6.22
N SER A 37 -15.57 15.72 -5.30
CA SER A 37 -16.82 15.30 -4.63
C SER A 37 -18.00 15.23 -5.59
N ALA A 38 -18.08 16.16 -6.56
CA ALA A 38 -19.11 16.13 -7.59
C ALA A 38 -19.01 14.89 -8.49
N LEU A 39 -17.79 14.46 -8.84
CA LEU A 39 -17.56 13.24 -9.59
C LEU A 39 -18.00 12.00 -8.81
N VAL A 40 -17.66 11.94 -7.52
CA VAL A 40 -18.05 10.82 -6.64
C VAL A 40 -19.56 10.81 -6.43
N ALA A 41 -20.18 11.96 -6.14
CA ALA A 41 -21.62 12.09 -5.94
C ALA A 41 -22.40 11.64 -7.18
N LYS A 42 -21.94 12.05 -8.38
CA LYS A 42 -22.52 11.61 -9.65
C LYS A 42 -22.40 10.10 -9.86
N ALA A 43 -21.26 9.51 -9.51
CA ALA A 43 -21.06 8.07 -9.64
C ALA A 43 -21.87 7.26 -8.62
N ALA A 44 -22.04 7.78 -7.41
CA ALA A 44 -22.76 7.14 -6.32
C ALA A 44 -24.26 7.45 -6.29
N GLY A 45 -24.75 8.39 -7.09
CA GLY A 45 -26.15 8.83 -7.08
C GLY A 45 -26.54 9.57 -5.80
N THR A 46 -25.60 10.28 -5.16
CA THR A 46 -25.78 11.01 -3.91
C THR A 46 -25.66 12.51 -4.13
N GLU A 47 -26.06 13.29 -3.13
CA GLU A 47 -25.86 14.74 -3.15
C GLU A 47 -24.39 15.11 -2.89
N PRO A 48 -23.87 16.20 -3.50
CA PRO A 48 -22.54 16.71 -3.23
C PRO A 48 -22.40 17.16 -1.76
N LEU A 49 -21.18 17.02 -1.23
CA LEU A 49 -20.87 17.46 0.13
C LEU A 49 -20.90 18.99 0.27
N SER A 50 -21.37 19.48 1.42
CA SER A 50 -21.29 20.89 1.78
C SER A 50 -19.84 21.36 1.98
N ASP A 51 -19.57 22.66 1.84
CA ASP A 51 -18.23 23.24 2.04
C ASP A 51 -17.62 22.93 3.41
N ARG A 52 -18.45 22.88 4.46
CA ARG A 52 -18.00 22.49 5.80
C ARG A 52 -17.54 21.04 5.85
N GLN A 53 -18.28 20.13 5.22
CA GLN A 53 -17.92 18.72 5.13
C GLN A 53 -16.67 18.54 4.27
N LEU A 54 -16.58 19.24 3.13
CA LEU A 54 -15.39 19.25 2.28
C LEU A 54 -14.15 19.74 3.02
N GLY A 55 -14.25 20.80 3.81
CA GLY A 55 -13.15 21.29 4.64
C GLY A 55 -12.69 20.24 5.68
N MET A 56 -13.59 19.47 6.26
CA MET A 56 -13.23 18.35 7.15
C MET A 56 -12.55 17.22 6.39
N VAL A 57 -13.05 16.86 5.21
CA VAL A 57 -12.46 15.82 4.35
C VAL A 57 -11.06 16.22 3.92
N VAL A 58 -10.85 17.47 3.48
CA VAL A 58 -9.54 18.02 3.10
C VAL A 58 -8.55 17.93 4.26
N ARG A 59 -8.94 18.34 5.46
CA ARG A 59 -8.08 18.24 6.65
C ARG A 59 -7.74 16.80 7.00
N ALA A 60 -8.74 15.91 7.01
CA ALA A 60 -8.52 14.50 7.31
C ALA A 60 -7.58 13.83 6.27
N HIS A 61 -7.81 14.12 5.00
CA HIS A 61 -6.97 13.65 3.90
C HIS A 61 -5.54 14.21 4.01
N GLY A 62 -5.40 15.51 4.27
CA GLY A 62 -4.09 16.16 4.49
C GLY A 62 -3.34 15.55 5.68
N ALA A 63 -4.02 15.34 6.80
CA ALA A 63 -3.42 14.71 7.97
C ALA A 63 -2.96 13.27 7.67
N ALA A 64 -3.78 12.49 6.98
CA ALA A 64 -3.44 11.13 6.57
C ALA A 64 -2.22 11.12 5.63
N THR A 65 -2.17 12.04 4.67
CA THR A 65 -1.05 12.19 3.73
C THR A 65 0.24 12.60 4.44
N ALA A 66 0.18 13.58 5.35
CA ALA A 66 1.33 14.00 6.13
C ALA A 66 1.87 12.88 7.03
N LEU A 67 0.99 12.16 7.72
CA LEU A 67 1.38 11.02 8.56
C LEU A 67 2.00 9.88 7.74
N ALA A 68 1.40 9.49 6.62
CA ALA A 68 1.96 8.48 5.74
C ALA A 68 3.34 8.92 5.19
N GLY A 69 3.49 10.21 4.84
CA GLY A 69 4.76 10.81 4.45
C GLY A 69 5.82 10.71 5.55
N LEU A 70 5.47 11.02 6.78
CA LEU A 70 6.38 10.89 7.94
C LEU A 70 6.78 9.43 8.17
N PHE A 71 5.86 8.46 8.08
CA PHE A 71 6.20 7.04 8.18
C PHE A 71 7.15 6.57 7.07
N LEU A 72 6.97 7.09 5.85
CA LEU A 72 7.88 6.83 4.74
C LEU A 72 9.27 7.43 5.02
N ALA A 73 9.35 8.68 5.49
CA ALA A 73 10.60 9.37 5.79
C ALA A 73 11.40 8.66 6.88
N VAL A 74 10.74 8.28 7.97
CA VAL A 74 11.36 7.55 9.10
C VAL A 74 11.72 6.12 8.73
N GLY A 75 11.08 5.55 7.70
CA GLY A 75 11.35 4.20 7.22
C GLY A 75 10.84 3.09 8.14
N ARG A 76 9.85 3.36 8.99
CA ARG A 76 9.29 2.38 9.94
C ARG A 76 8.42 1.34 9.23
N THR A 77 7.62 1.76 8.25
CA THR A 77 6.80 0.91 7.38
C THR A 77 6.82 1.45 5.95
N PRO A 78 7.98 1.48 5.28
CA PRO A 78 8.16 2.31 4.08
C PRO A 78 7.26 1.87 2.92
N ARG A 79 7.02 0.58 2.76
CA ARG A 79 6.20 0.04 1.67
C ARG A 79 4.72 0.35 1.83
N THR A 80 4.17 0.10 3.03
CA THR A 80 2.76 0.39 3.31
C THR A 80 2.49 1.89 3.30
N ALA A 81 3.42 2.68 3.85
CA ALA A 81 3.34 4.14 3.80
C ALA A 81 3.37 4.66 2.35
N ALA A 82 4.26 4.15 1.51
CA ALA A 82 4.35 4.55 0.11
C ALA A 82 3.10 4.16 -0.69
N LEU A 83 2.57 2.94 -0.51
CA LEU A 83 1.32 2.53 -1.15
C LEU A 83 0.12 3.34 -0.66
N ALA A 84 0.07 3.68 0.64
CA ALA A 84 -0.96 4.56 1.18
C ALA A 84 -0.87 5.96 0.54
N LEU A 85 0.34 6.52 0.38
CA LEU A 85 0.55 7.79 -0.33
C LEU A 85 0.09 7.73 -1.78
N ALA A 86 0.39 6.66 -2.50
CA ALA A 86 -0.11 6.46 -3.86
C ALA A 86 -1.64 6.46 -3.91
N ALA A 87 -2.29 5.71 -2.99
CA ALA A 87 -3.75 5.63 -2.90
C ALA A 87 -4.39 6.98 -2.52
N LEU A 88 -3.77 7.74 -1.60
CA LEU A 88 -4.24 9.07 -1.20
C LEU A 88 -4.05 10.10 -2.33
N THR A 89 -2.99 10.01 -3.13
CA THR A 89 -2.71 11.00 -4.18
C THR A 89 -3.47 10.70 -5.48
N ALA A 90 -3.80 9.45 -5.77
CA ALA A 90 -4.50 9.08 -7.01
C ALA A 90 -5.83 9.83 -7.22
N PRO A 91 -6.71 10.03 -6.22
CA PRO A 91 -7.93 10.83 -6.39
C PRO A 91 -7.68 12.29 -6.73
N LEU A 92 -6.57 12.89 -6.24
CA LEU A 92 -6.19 14.27 -6.58
C LEU A 92 -5.81 14.37 -8.05
N ALA A 93 -5.08 13.41 -8.60
CA ALA A 93 -4.77 13.36 -10.02
C ALA A 93 -6.06 13.32 -10.86
N VAL A 94 -7.08 12.55 -10.44
CA VAL A 94 -8.39 12.53 -11.12
C VAL A 94 -9.10 13.88 -11.00
N ALA A 95 -9.06 14.55 -9.84
CA ALA A 95 -9.67 15.88 -9.63
C ALA A 95 -8.99 16.97 -10.48
N HIS A 96 -7.67 16.89 -10.65
CA HIS A 96 -6.89 17.85 -11.44
C HIS A 96 -6.83 17.52 -12.95
N GLN A 97 -7.59 16.53 -13.43
CA GLN A 97 -7.56 16.16 -14.85
C GLN A 97 -7.90 17.37 -15.75
N PRO A 98 -7.14 17.60 -16.86
CA PRO A 98 -7.29 18.79 -17.70
C PRO A 98 -8.27 18.60 -18.86
N PHE A 99 -8.92 17.44 -18.99
CA PHE A 99 -9.65 17.06 -20.20
C PHE A 99 -10.95 17.85 -20.40
N THR A 100 -11.51 18.40 -19.31
CA THR A 100 -12.75 19.19 -19.34
C THR A 100 -12.51 20.69 -19.35
N SER A 101 -11.28 21.15 -19.09
CA SER A 101 -10.92 22.57 -18.97
C SER A 101 -10.37 23.13 -20.29
N LYS A 102 -10.45 24.46 -20.48
CA LYS A 102 -9.99 25.19 -21.68
C LYS A 102 -9.11 26.36 -21.29
N GLY A 103 -8.29 26.82 -22.25
CA GLY A 103 -7.47 28.04 -22.10
C GLY A 103 -6.43 27.95 -20.97
N ALA A 104 -6.23 29.03 -20.23
CA ALA A 104 -5.25 29.15 -19.15
C ALA A 104 -5.51 28.14 -18.00
N GLU A 105 -6.77 27.90 -17.67
CA GLU A 105 -7.16 26.93 -16.66
C GLU A 105 -6.67 25.49 -17.01
N ARG A 106 -6.76 25.11 -18.27
CA ARG A 106 -6.24 23.80 -18.74
C ARG A 106 -4.74 23.67 -18.49
N SER A 107 -3.97 24.73 -18.71
CA SER A 107 -2.52 24.73 -18.46
C SER A 107 -2.20 24.50 -16.98
N LEU A 108 -2.90 25.20 -16.07
CA LEU A 108 -2.74 25.03 -14.63
C LEU A 108 -3.12 23.62 -14.17
N ARG A 109 -4.26 23.10 -14.62
CA ARG A 109 -4.72 21.74 -14.31
C ARG A 109 -3.77 20.68 -14.88
N THR A 110 -3.21 20.89 -16.08
CA THR A 110 -2.21 19.98 -16.65
C THR A 110 -0.97 19.91 -15.76
N ALA A 111 -0.46 21.03 -15.29
CA ALA A 111 0.70 21.07 -14.41
C ALA A 111 0.44 20.34 -13.09
N ALA A 112 -0.72 20.57 -12.47
CA ALA A 112 -1.14 19.89 -11.25
C ALA A 112 -1.30 18.36 -11.47
N PHE A 113 -1.96 17.98 -12.56
CA PHE A 113 -2.16 16.57 -12.94
C PHE A 113 -0.83 15.83 -13.13
N VAL A 114 0.11 16.40 -13.90
CA VAL A 114 1.43 15.79 -14.12
C VAL A 114 2.23 15.68 -12.82
N LYS A 115 2.15 16.71 -11.95
CA LYS A 115 2.75 16.70 -10.61
C LYS A 115 2.20 15.53 -9.77
N ASP A 116 0.89 15.34 -9.76
CA ASP A 116 0.26 14.28 -8.98
C ASP A 116 0.54 12.89 -9.56
N LEU A 117 0.53 12.73 -10.89
CA LEU A 117 0.96 11.48 -11.54
C LEU A 117 2.41 11.13 -11.20
N GLY A 118 3.30 12.12 -11.20
CA GLY A 118 4.69 11.94 -10.78
C GLY A 118 4.81 11.44 -9.35
N LYS A 119 4.03 12.04 -8.42
CA LYS A 119 3.96 11.60 -7.02
C LYS A 119 3.42 10.18 -6.88
N VAL A 120 2.32 9.85 -7.57
CA VAL A 120 1.75 8.50 -7.57
C VAL A 120 2.77 7.48 -8.08
N GLY A 121 3.41 7.77 -9.23
CA GLY A 121 4.45 6.89 -9.80
C GLY A 121 5.61 6.66 -8.84
N ALA A 122 6.15 7.73 -8.26
CA ALA A 122 7.24 7.65 -7.29
C ALA A 122 6.85 6.87 -6.02
N ALA A 123 5.64 7.09 -5.50
CA ALA A 123 5.12 6.37 -4.35
C ALA A 123 4.90 4.87 -4.66
N VAL A 124 4.39 4.52 -5.85
CA VAL A 124 4.24 3.12 -6.29
C VAL A 124 5.61 2.44 -6.38
N ILE A 125 6.59 3.07 -7.01
CA ILE A 125 7.96 2.54 -7.11
C ILE A 125 8.53 2.28 -5.71
N ALA A 126 8.40 3.23 -4.79
CA ALA A 126 8.83 3.07 -3.40
C ALA A 126 8.06 1.96 -2.65
N GLY A 127 6.78 1.78 -2.96
CA GLY A 127 5.93 0.75 -2.37
C GLY A 127 6.26 -0.67 -2.84
N VAL A 128 6.72 -0.84 -4.07
CA VAL A 128 7.14 -2.14 -4.61
C VAL A 128 8.62 -2.46 -4.38
N ASP A 129 9.42 -1.51 -3.89
CA ASP A 129 10.82 -1.75 -3.55
C ASP A 129 10.93 -2.79 -2.42
N LEU A 130 11.47 -3.94 -2.74
CA LEU A 130 11.63 -5.08 -1.82
C LEU A 130 12.84 -4.93 -0.87
N GLU A 131 13.63 -3.87 -0.99
CA GLU A 131 14.81 -3.61 -0.15
C GLU A 131 15.85 -4.74 -0.15
N GLY A 132 15.86 -5.55 -1.22
CA GLY A 132 16.67 -6.77 -1.29
C GLY A 132 16.11 -7.94 -0.47
N ARG A 133 14.91 -7.81 0.10
CA ARG A 133 14.22 -8.92 0.77
C ARG A 133 13.45 -9.74 -0.26
N PRO A 134 13.35 -11.06 -0.07
CA PRO A 134 12.56 -11.90 -0.96
C PRO A 134 11.12 -11.43 -1.05
N GLY A 135 10.58 -11.36 -2.28
CA GLY A 135 9.19 -10.95 -2.54
C GLY A 135 8.17 -11.84 -1.81
N VAL A 136 6.93 -11.36 -1.70
CA VAL A 136 5.84 -12.10 -1.07
C VAL A 136 5.66 -13.47 -1.73
N THR A 137 5.68 -13.51 -3.06
CA THR A 137 5.56 -14.76 -3.85
C THR A 137 6.67 -15.77 -3.48
N TYR A 138 7.91 -15.31 -3.37
CA TYR A 138 9.02 -16.16 -2.96
C TYR A 138 8.83 -16.70 -1.55
N ARG A 139 8.43 -15.85 -0.59
CA ARG A 139 8.18 -16.26 0.80
C ARG A 139 7.03 -17.26 0.91
N VAL A 140 5.95 -17.05 0.15
CA VAL A 140 4.82 -18.00 0.09
C VAL A 140 5.25 -19.34 -0.49
N ASN A 141 6.00 -19.33 -1.58
CA ASN A 141 6.52 -20.57 -2.18
C ASN A 141 7.47 -21.30 -1.22
N GLN A 142 8.38 -20.57 -0.57
CA GLN A 142 9.27 -21.14 0.43
C GLN A 142 8.50 -21.73 1.63
N ALA A 143 7.46 -21.03 2.12
CA ALA A 143 6.61 -21.56 3.18
C ALA A 143 5.87 -22.83 2.75
N ARG A 144 5.38 -22.90 1.51
CA ARG A 144 4.75 -24.10 0.94
C ARG A 144 5.75 -25.25 0.85
N GLU A 145 6.96 -25.02 0.34
CA GLU A 145 8.00 -26.04 0.27
C GLU A 145 8.38 -26.58 1.66
N HIS A 146 8.52 -25.68 2.64
CA HIS A 146 8.77 -26.11 4.02
C HIS A 146 7.63 -26.93 4.60
N ALA A 147 6.37 -26.54 4.36
CA ALA A 147 5.21 -27.31 4.81
C ALA A 147 5.15 -28.69 4.16
N THR A 148 5.44 -28.79 2.85
CA THR A 148 5.49 -30.07 2.13
C THR A 148 6.59 -30.99 2.68
N LYS A 149 7.81 -30.47 2.85
CA LYS A 149 8.93 -31.24 3.45
C LYS A 149 8.62 -31.72 4.87
N LEU A 150 7.97 -30.88 5.67
CA LEU A 150 7.55 -31.24 7.02
C LEU A 150 6.48 -32.32 7.02
N ALA A 151 5.52 -32.25 6.10
CA ALA A 151 4.49 -33.30 5.93
C ALA A 151 5.09 -34.61 5.47
N GLU A 152 6.02 -34.59 4.52
CA GLU A 152 6.75 -35.79 4.07
C GLU A 152 7.59 -36.44 5.19
N ALA A 153 8.31 -35.62 5.96
CA ALA A 153 9.08 -36.09 7.10
C ALA A 153 8.19 -36.76 8.18
N LYS A 154 7.04 -36.14 8.49
CA LYS A 154 6.06 -36.73 9.42
C LYS A 154 5.46 -38.02 8.88
N ALA A 155 5.11 -38.07 7.61
CA ALA A 155 4.59 -39.29 6.98
C ALA A 155 5.65 -40.41 6.96
N GLY A 156 6.91 -40.09 6.74
CA GLY A 156 8.04 -41.00 6.83
C GLY A 156 8.22 -41.62 8.23
N THR A 157 8.14 -40.76 9.27
CA THR A 157 8.24 -41.20 10.67
C THR A 157 7.07 -42.10 11.07
N VAL A 158 5.85 -41.76 10.67
CA VAL A 158 4.66 -42.62 10.94
C VAL A 158 4.77 -43.98 10.25
N LYS A 159 5.22 -44.01 8.99
CA LYS A 159 5.44 -45.28 8.27
C LYS A 159 6.53 -46.12 8.91
N ALA A 160 7.60 -45.52 9.42
CA ALA A 160 8.69 -46.24 10.10
C ALA A 160 8.24 -46.81 11.45
N THR A 161 7.46 -46.05 12.24
CA THR A 161 6.94 -46.53 13.53
C THR A 161 5.92 -47.65 13.35
N THR A 162 4.97 -47.52 12.42
CA THR A 162 4.00 -48.60 12.13
C THR A 162 4.66 -49.85 11.61
N LYS A 163 5.70 -49.75 10.78
CA LYS A 163 6.46 -50.89 10.30
C LYS A 163 7.23 -51.60 11.46
N ALA A 164 7.84 -50.82 12.35
CA ALA A 164 8.55 -51.34 13.50
C ALA A 164 7.61 -52.05 14.51
N GLU A 165 6.43 -51.50 14.76
CA GLU A 165 5.40 -52.12 15.60
C GLU A 165 4.86 -53.40 14.98
N ALA A 166 4.59 -53.41 13.68
CA ALA A 166 4.17 -54.64 12.98
C ALA A 166 5.23 -55.75 13.01
N GLN A 167 6.51 -55.38 12.91
CA GLN A 167 7.61 -56.35 13.05
C GLN A 167 7.72 -56.91 14.48
N LYS A 168 7.59 -56.06 15.50
CA LYS A 168 7.57 -56.50 16.90
C LYS A 168 6.40 -57.44 17.22
N LEU A 169 5.22 -57.16 16.68
CA LEU A 169 4.05 -58.05 16.82
C LEU A 169 4.27 -59.41 16.15
N ARG A 170 4.82 -59.42 14.94
CA ARG A 170 5.15 -60.67 14.24
C ARG A 170 6.20 -61.51 14.97
N ALA A 171 7.22 -60.86 15.55
CA ALA A 171 8.23 -61.56 16.36
C ALA A 171 7.61 -62.19 17.62
N LYS A 172 6.74 -61.45 18.35
CA LYS A 172 6.04 -62.01 19.53
C LYS A 172 5.11 -63.18 19.22
N VAL A 173 4.43 -63.16 18.07
CA VAL A 173 3.57 -64.25 17.63
C VAL A 173 4.42 -65.53 17.29
N ALA A 174 5.58 -65.34 16.68
CA ALA A 174 6.50 -66.41 16.34
C ALA A 174 7.15 -67.08 17.57
N GLU A 175 7.31 -66.31 18.67
CA GLU A 175 7.83 -66.83 19.96
C GLU A 175 6.77 -67.59 20.79
N ALA A 176 5.47 -67.42 20.49
CA ALA A 176 4.36 -68.01 21.25
C ALA A 176 3.79 -69.27 20.62
N VAL A 177 4.35 -69.70 19.48
CA VAL A 177 4.03 -70.96 18.77
C VAL A 177 5.21 -71.88 18.83
#